data_b51eee02457b0946247d01b83209f1a2
#
_entry.id   b51eee02457b0946247d01b83209f1a2
#
_cell.length_a   1.000
_cell.length_b   1.000
_cell.length_c   1.000
_cell.angle_alpha   90.00
_cell.angle_beta   90.00
_cell.angle_gamma   90.00
#
_symmetry.space_group_name_H-M   'P 1'
#
loop_
_entity.id
_entity.type
_entity.pdbx_description
1 polymer ?
#
loop_
_entity_poly.entity_id
_entity_poly.type
_entity_poly.pdbx_seq_one_letter_code
_entity_poly.pdbx_strand_id
1 'polypeptide(L)'
;DRQSGPLLLKFGTEEQRQKYIPPITRGESSFCIGMSEPNSGSDLASIRTRGEKIDGGWRINGQKIWTSKAHTADYMIALVRTQPQDTSNRHAGLSQFLIDMKNTKGLTVRPISNMAGEQMFNEVFFEDVEVADDTLVGTEGGGWGQVTTELAYERSGPERYLSSYQLLFELVRALDEDTSAMTAEGIGRLVAHMSTMRQMSISIATMLQTGVAPNLAAALVKELGVAYEQDMPNKAHDLTGRSPLVGGDGFDQVMAYITMAARSFSLRGGTREIMRGIIARGLGLR
;
A
#
# COMPACT_ATOMS: atom_id res chain seq x y z
N ASP A 1 -5.39 6.88 7.93
CA ASP A 1 -4.80 5.65 7.46
C ASP A 1 -5.81 4.83 6.65
N ARG A 2 -5.43 4.37 5.46
CA ARG A 2 -6.36 3.82 4.46
C ARG A 2 -6.70 2.37 4.62
N GLN A 3 -5.88 1.62 5.33
CA GLN A 3 -6.11 0.20 5.58
C GLN A 3 -6.63 0.01 7.00
N SER A 4 -5.94 0.57 7.98
CA SER A 4 -6.26 0.37 9.39
C SER A 4 -7.62 0.97 9.78
N GLY A 5 -7.94 2.18 9.31
CA GLY A 5 -9.24 2.81 9.57
C GLY A 5 -10.41 1.97 9.04
N PRO A 6 -10.49 1.66 7.74
CA PRO A 6 -11.54 0.81 7.16
C PRO A 6 -11.61 -0.60 7.78
N LEU A 7 -10.45 -1.22 8.08
CA LEU A 7 -10.39 -2.50 8.76
C LEU A 7 -11.08 -2.45 10.12
N LEU A 8 -10.70 -1.49 10.96
CA LEU A 8 -11.23 -1.34 12.31
C LEU A 8 -12.72 -0.96 12.30
N LEU A 9 -13.14 -0.09 11.37
CA LEU A 9 -14.55 0.27 11.21
C LEU A 9 -15.43 -0.94 10.86
N LYS A 10 -14.91 -1.85 10.01
CA LYS A 10 -15.68 -3.00 9.53
C LYS A 10 -15.61 -4.22 10.44
N PHE A 11 -14.44 -4.51 11.00
CA PHE A 11 -14.17 -5.77 11.70
C PHE A 11 -13.74 -5.59 13.16
N GLY A 12 -13.35 -4.38 13.58
CA GLY A 12 -12.95 -4.11 14.95
C GLY A 12 -14.10 -4.21 15.95
N THR A 13 -13.78 -4.51 17.19
CA THR A 13 -14.72 -4.41 18.31
C THR A 13 -15.06 -2.94 18.60
N GLU A 14 -16.08 -2.69 19.39
CA GLU A 14 -16.44 -1.31 19.76
C GLU A 14 -15.29 -0.65 20.54
N GLU A 15 -14.64 -1.38 21.44
CA GLU A 15 -13.49 -0.91 22.21
C GLU A 15 -12.31 -0.57 21.30
N GLN A 16 -12.02 -1.42 20.29
CA GLN A 16 -10.99 -1.14 19.30
C GLN A 16 -11.32 0.11 18.47
N ARG A 17 -12.57 0.27 18.05
CA ARG A 17 -13.01 1.46 17.29
C ARG A 17 -12.85 2.73 18.12
N GLN A 18 -13.32 2.72 19.36
CA GLN A 18 -13.23 3.87 20.26
C GLN A 18 -11.78 4.24 20.62
N LYS A 19 -10.91 3.24 20.74
CA LYS A 19 -9.48 3.45 21.06
C LYS A 19 -8.67 4.00 19.88
N TYR A 20 -8.86 3.45 18.68
CA TYR A 20 -7.95 3.69 17.56
C TYR A 20 -8.47 4.67 16.50
N ILE A 21 -9.79 4.72 16.24
CA ILE A 21 -10.32 5.58 15.16
C ILE A 21 -10.15 7.08 15.46
N PRO A 22 -10.47 7.60 16.67
CA PRO A 22 -10.31 9.02 16.92
C PRO A 22 -8.87 9.54 16.76
N PRO A 23 -7.81 8.90 17.30
CA PRO A 23 -6.44 9.35 17.06
C PRO A 23 -5.99 9.20 15.60
N ILE A 24 -6.48 8.20 14.85
CA ILE A 24 -6.23 8.10 13.40
C ILE A 24 -6.80 9.33 12.67
N THR A 25 -8.05 9.69 12.95
CA THR A 25 -8.72 10.81 12.26
C THR A 25 -8.14 12.18 12.61
N ARG A 26 -7.54 12.33 13.80
CA ARG A 26 -6.81 13.54 14.20
C ARG A 26 -5.35 13.56 13.75
N GLY A 27 -4.84 12.48 13.14
CA GLY A 27 -3.43 12.35 12.76
C GLY A 27 -2.47 12.20 13.95
N GLU A 28 -2.97 11.80 15.12
CA GLU A 28 -2.21 11.62 16.35
C GLU A 28 -1.57 10.23 16.44
N SER A 29 -2.06 9.26 15.68
CA SER A 29 -1.48 7.92 15.60
C SER A 29 -1.34 7.44 14.17
N SER A 30 -0.27 6.71 13.92
CA SER A 30 0.09 6.13 12.63
C SER A 30 0.17 4.62 12.71
N PHE A 31 -0.21 3.97 11.61
CA PHE A 31 -0.19 2.52 11.48
C PHE A 31 0.72 2.08 10.34
N CYS A 32 1.45 1.00 10.55
CA CYS A 32 2.10 0.24 9.49
C CYS A 32 1.38 -1.10 9.28
N ILE A 33 1.64 -1.73 8.15
CA ILE A 33 0.98 -2.97 7.75
C ILE A 33 2.02 -4.07 7.56
N GLY A 34 1.98 -5.08 8.41
CA GLY A 34 2.85 -6.24 8.38
C GLY A 34 2.20 -7.44 7.70
N MET A 35 2.23 -7.49 6.38
CA MET A 35 1.68 -8.60 5.59
C MET A 35 2.76 -9.48 4.99
N SER A 36 3.57 -8.93 4.07
CA SER A 36 4.58 -9.67 3.30
C SER A 36 5.68 -10.24 4.19
N GLU A 37 6.21 -11.40 3.76
CA GLU A 37 7.38 -12.05 4.35
C GLU A 37 8.46 -12.27 3.28
N PRO A 38 9.73 -12.56 3.64
CA PRO A 38 10.81 -12.74 2.66
C PRO A 38 10.46 -13.70 1.51
N ASN A 39 9.67 -14.73 1.79
CA ASN A 39 9.26 -15.74 0.81
C ASN A 39 7.76 -15.67 0.42
N SER A 40 7.02 -14.69 0.88
CA SER A 40 5.56 -14.61 0.72
C SER A 40 5.10 -13.16 0.53
N GLY A 41 5.29 -12.63 -0.69
CA GLY A 41 4.78 -11.33 -1.13
C GLY A 41 3.51 -11.48 -1.95
N SER A 42 3.64 -11.76 -3.26
CA SER A 42 2.48 -12.03 -4.14
C SER A 42 1.69 -13.26 -3.72
N ASP A 43 2.35 -14.27 -3.17
CA ASP A 43 1.73 -15.45 -2.56
C ASP A 43 1.48 -15.25 -1.05
N LEU A 44 0.68 -14.25 -0.72
CA LEU A 44 0.43 -13.85 0.66
C LEU A 44 -0.22 -14.96 1.52
N ALA A 45 -0.98 -15.87 0.89
CA ALA A 45 -1.57 -17.01 1.60
C ALA A 45 -0.53 -18.01 2.15
N SER A 46 0.73 -17.90 1.72
CA SER A 46 1.82 -18.78 2.18
C SER A 46 2.67 -18.20 3.31
N ILE A 47 2.20 -17.17 4.00
CA ILE A 47 2.92 -16.60 5.16
C ILE A 47 3.12 -17.64 6.26
N ARG A 48 4.24 -17.48 7.00
CA ARG A 48 4.71 -18.41 8.04
C ARG A 48 4.81 -17.77 9.42
N THR A 49 4.75 -16.44 9.54
CA THR A 49 4.63 -15.79 10.86
C THR A 49 3.43 -16.40 11.57
N ARG A 50 3.69 -17.04 12.72
CA ARG A 50 2.68 -17.81 13.46
C ARG A 50 2.30 -17.14 14.75
N GLY A 51 1.03 -17.28 15.14
CA GLY A 51 0.49 -16.93 16.42
C GLY A 51 0.00 -18.18 17.13
N GLU A 52 0.53 -18.44 18.33
CA GLU A 52 0.12 -19.53 19.19
C GLU A 52 -0.72 -18.98 20.33
N LYS A 53 -1.87 -19.60 20.59
CA LYS A 53 -2.73 -19.23 21.72
C LYS A 53 -2.01 -19.53 23.03
N ILE A 54 -1.97 -18.56 23.94
CA ILE A 54 -1.48 -18.67 25.30
C ILE A 54 -2.56 -18.22 26.28
N ASP A 55 -2.31 -18.35 27.57
CA ASP A 55 -3.24 -17.84 28.58
C ASP A 55 -3.37 -16.30 28.49
N GLY A 56 -4.59 -15.81 28.28
CA GLY A 56 -4.90 -14.39 28.14
C GLY A 56 -4.45 -13.69 26.87
N GLY A 57 -3.91 -14.44 25.86
CA GLY A 57 -3.42 -13.79 24.64
C GLY A 57 -2.82 -14.72 23.59
N TRP A 58 -1.87 -14.18 22.87
CA TRP A 58 -1.19 -14.84 21.76
C TRP A 58 0.31 -14.58 21.80
N ARG A 59 1.10 -15.58 21.44
CA ARG A 59 2.53 -15.46 21.23
C ARG A 59 2.82 -15.52 19.73
N ILE A 60 3.46 -14.49 19.20
CA ILE A 60 3.73 -14.31 17.77
C ILE A 60 5.22 -14.47 17.51
N ASN A 61 5.57 -15.31 16.54
CA ASN A 61 6.94 -15.56 16.06
C ASN A 61 7.00 -15.50 14.55
N GLY A 62 8.02 -14.82 14.00
CA GLY A 62 8.23 -14.72 12.56
C GLY A 62 8.88 -13.44 12.11
N GLN A 63 8.69 -13.11 10.82
CA GLN A 63 9.31 -11.94 10.22
C GLN A 63 8.37 -11.34 9.18
N LYS A 64 8.25 -10.02 9.17
CA LYS A 64 7.63 -9.25 8.08
C LYS A 64 8.67 -8.41 7.36
N ILE A 65 8.44 -8.17 6.08
CA ILE A 65 9.32 -7.34 5.23
C ILE A 65 8.50 -6.38 4.38
N TRP A 66 9.15 -5.35 3.88
CA TRP A 66 8.54 -4.26 3.09
C TRP A 66 7.48 -3.48 3.86
N THR A 67 7.58 -3.49 5.18
CA THR A 67 6.64 -2.77 6.06
C THR A 67 6.98 -1.28 6.04
N SER A 68 6.13 -0.49 5.36
CA SER A 68 6.36 0.95 5.21
C SER A 68 6.30 1.65 6.56
N LYS A 69 7.33 2.46 6.87
CA LYS A 69 7.42 3.32 8.06
C LYS A 69 7.27 2.61 9.41
N ALA A 70 7.55 1.29 9.50
CA ALA A 70 7.46 0.56 10.77
C ALA A 70 8.33 1.15 11.88
N HIS A 71 9.46 1.78 11.55
CA HIS A 71 10.38 2.43 12.50
C HIS A 71 9.81 3.71 13.14
N THR A 72 8.72 4.26 12.61
CA THR A 72 8.07 5.48 13.13
C THR A 72 6.60 5.27 13.49
N ALA A 73 6.02 4.13 13.10
CA ALA A 73 4.62 3.84 13.35
C ALA A 73 4.35 3.61 14.85
N ASP A 74 3.15 4.02 15.29
CA ASP A 74 2.68 3.74 16.65
C ASP A 74 2.14 2.32 16.77
N TYR A 75 1.45 1.85 15.75
CA TYR A 75 0.81 0.53 15.71
C TYR A 75 1.08 -0.19 14.40
N MET A 76 0.98 -1.52 14.44
CA MET A 76 0.98 -2.38 13.25
C MET A 76 -0.29 -3.21 13.19
N ILE A 77 -0.82 -3.39 11.99
CA ILE A 77 -1.71 -4.51 11.68
C ILE A 77 -0.86 -5.64 11.12
N ALA A 78 -0.72 -6.71 11.87
CA ALA A 78 0.08 -7.87 11.50
C ALA A 78 -0.79 -9.02 11.04
N LEU A 79 -0.59 -9.51 9.81
CA LEU A 79 -1.22 -10.74 9.32
C LEU A 79 -0.41 -11.94 9.79
N VAL A 80 -1.04 -12.85 10.51
CA VAL A 80 -0.40 -13.97 11.23
C VAL A 80 -1.17 -15.25 10.95
N ARG A 81 -0.48 -16.38 10.88
CA ARG A 81 -1.09 -17.70 10.79
C ARG A 81 -1.36 -18.23 12.18
N THR A 82 -2.63 -18.38 12.54
CA THR A 82 -3.08 -18.88 13.86
C THR A 82 -3.53 -20.34 13.83
N GLN A 83 -3.78 -20.89 12.63
CA GLN A 83 -4.18 -22.28 12.44
C GLN A 83 -3.26 -22.95 11.41
N PRO A 84 -3.07 -24.27 11.45
CA PRO A 84 -2.32 -25.02 10.46
C PRO A 84 -2.81 -24.71 9.03
N GLN A 85 -1.88 -24.71 8.08
CA GLN A 85 -2.26 -24.50 6.68
C GLN A 85 -3.14 -25.65 6.18
N ASP A 86 -4.32 -25.31 5.71
CA ASP A 86 -5.23 -26.24 5.06
C ASP A 86 -4.91 -26.34 3.55
N THR A 87 -4.58 -27.53 3.06
CA THR A 87 -4.27 -27.76 1.65
C THR A 87 -5.51 -27.63 0.76
N SER A 88 -6.71 -27.85 1.31
CA SER A 88 -8.00 -27.68 0.59
C SER A 88 -8.45 -26.21 0.55
N ASN A 89 -8.05 -25.42 1.53
CA ASN A 89 -8.34 -23.98 1.62
C ASN A 89 -7.12 -23.20 2.11
N ARG A 90 -6.20 -22.90 1.22
CA ARG A 90 -4.94 -22.23 1.52
C ARG A 90 -5.11 -20.84 2.18
N HIS A 91 -6.28 -20.23 2.08
CA HIS A 91 -6.60 -18.92 2.64
C HIS A 91 -7.11 -18.99 4.09
N ALA A 92 -7.44 -20.18 4.59
CA ALA A 92 -7.88 -20.39 5.97
C ALA A 92 -6.75 -20.21 6.99
N GLY A 93 -7.13 -19.98 8.24
CA GLY A 93 -6.21 -19.96 9.37
C GLY A 93 -5.31 -18.72 9.46
N LEU A 94 -5.66 -17.65 8.77
CA LEU A 94 -4.99 -16.35 8.86
C LEU A 94 -5.80 -15.40 9.74
N SER A 95 -5.13 -14.64 10.58
CA SER A 95 -5.74 -13.65 11.51
C SER A 95 -4.94 -12.36 11.49
N GLN A 96 -5.57 -11.24 11.84
CA GLN A 96 -4.90 -9.96 11.96
C GLN A 96 -4.87 -9.49 13.40
N PHE A 97 -3.73 -8.95 13.81
CA PHE A 97 -3.48 -8.45 15.16
C PHE A 97 -3.04 -6.99 15.15
N LEU A 98 -3.49 -6.25 16.16
CA LEU A 98 -3.02 -4.91 16.49
C LEU A 98 -1.79 -5.02 17.40
N ILE A 99 -0.64 -4.55 16.93
CA ILE A 99 0.62 -4.58 17.67
C ILE A 99 1.02 -3.16 18.03
N ASP A 100 1.27 -2.87 19.29
CA ASP A 100 1.87 -1.61 19.75
C ASP A 100 3.36 -1.64 19.43
N MET A 101 3.79 -0.82 18.48
CA MET A 101 5.17 -0.83 17.97
C MET A 101 6.18 -0.27 18.96
N LYS A 102 5.73 0.51 19.93
CA LYS A 102 6.59 1.20 20.90
C LYS A 102 6.78 0.43 22.21
N ASN A 103 5.74 -0.26 22.66
CA ASN A 103 5.71 -0.87 23.97
C ASN A 103 5.78 -2.39 23.97
N THR A 104 5.54 -3.04 22.82
CA THR A 104 5.57 -4.51 22.73
C THR A 104 7.02 -5.01 22.74
N LYS A 105 7.33 -5.92 23.67
CA LYS A 105 8.65 -6.58 23.75
C LYS A 105 8.79 -7.65 22.67
N GLY A 106 10.04 -7.95 22.29
CA GLY A 106 10.36 -8.98 21.29
C GLY A 106 10.24 -8.50 19.84
N LEU A 107 9.94 -7.20 19.61
CA LEU A 107 9.96 -6.61 18.28
C LEU A 107 11.33 -6.01 17.95
N THR A 108 11.84 -6.33 16.78
CA THR A 108 13.04 -5.68 16.20
C THR A 108 12.68 -5.12 14.83
N VAL A 109 12.92 -3.84 14.61
CA VAL A 109 12.66 -3.15 13.34
C VAL A 109 13.98 -2.76 12.69
N ARG A 110 14.20 -3.17 11.43
CA ARG A 110 15.40 -2.85 10.65
C ARG A 110 15.00 -2.11 9.37
N PRO A 111 15.38 -0.84 9.22
CA PRO A 111 15.09 -0.06 8.02
C PRO A 111 15.78 -0.61 6.78
N ILE A 112 15.10 -0.53 5.64
CA ILE A 112 15.60 -0.86 4.31
C ILE A 112 15.61 0.42 3.49
N SER A 113 16.78 0.80 2.95
CA SER A 113 16.90 1.95 2.06
C SER A 113 16.43 1.60 0.65
N ASN A 114 15.67 2.52 0.03
CA ASN A 114 15.28 2.44 -1.37
C ASN A 114 16.37 3.05 -2.29
N MET A 115 16.13 3.05 -3.60
CA MET A 115 17.08 3.60 -4.58
C MET A 115 17.27 5.12 -4.44
N ALA A 116 16.32 5.84 -3.84
CA ALA A 116 16.43 7.27 -3.55
C ALA A 116 17.16 7.57 -2.22
N GLY A 117 17.65 6.54 -1.52
CA GLY A 117 18.34 6.68 -0.23
C GLY A 117 17.42 6.80 0.99
N GLU A 118 16.09 6.70 0.79
CA GLU A 118 15.13 6.84 1.87
C GLU A 118 14.92 5.51 2.62
N GLN A 119 14.82 5.57 3.94
CA GLN A 119 14.48 4.43 4.79
C GLN A 119 12.96 4.29 4.92
N MET A 120 12.28 4.03 3.80
CA MET A 120 10.82 3.93 3.79
C MET A 120 10.31 2.55 4.22
N PHE A 121 11.02 1.49 3.87
CA PHE A 121 10.62 0.12 4.16
C PHE A 121 11.39 -0.45 5.34
N ASN A 122 10.85 -1.51 5.94
CA ASN A 122 11.47 -2.16 7.08
C ASN A 122 11.27 -3.68 7.03
N GLU A 123 12.23 -4.40 7.61
CA GLU A 123 12.02 -5.72 8.19
C GLU A 123 11.51 -5.56 9.62
N VAL A 124 10.60 -6.42 10.03
CA VAL A 124 10.10 -6.48 11.41
C VAL A 124 10.16 -7.93 11.88
N PHE A 125 10.94 -8.18 12.91
CA PHE A 125 11.11 -9.49 13.52
C PHE A 125 10.25 -9.58 14.76
N PHE A 126 9.63 -10.74 14.94
CA PHE A 126 8.82 -11.10 16.09
C PHE A 126 9.49 -12.28 16.78
N GLU A 127 10.00 -12.06 17.98
CA GLU A 127 10.70 -13.06 18.82
C GLU A 127 9.94 -13.19 20.13
N ASP A 128 9.09 -14.23 20.25
CA ASP A 128 8.20 -14.46 21.38
C ASP A 128 7.37 -13.23 21.77
N VAL A 129 6.84 -12.54 20.78
CA VAL A 129 6.00 -11.35 20.98
C VAL A 129 4.66 -11.76 21.57
N GLU A 130 4.40 -11.34 22.82
CA GLU A 130 3.12 -11.61 23.50
C GLU A 130 2.18 -10.40 23.36
N VAL A 131 0.95 -10.69 22.96
CA VAL A 131 -0.12 -9.71 22.81
C VAL A 131 -1.41 -10.24 23.46
N ALA A 132 -2.21 -9.35 24.02
CA ALA A 132 -3.48 -9.71 24.66
C ALA A 132 -4.56 -10.14 23.65
N ASP A 133 -5.57 -10.83 24.10
CA ASP A 133 -6.67 -11.32 23.25
C ASP A 133 -7.43 -10.22 22.54
N ASP A 134 -7.56 -9.05 23.15
CA ASP A 134 -8.25 -7.89 22.62
C ASP A 134 -7.51 -7.23 21.43
N THR A 135 -6.29 -7.68 21.11
CA THR A 135 -5.54 -7.22 19.93
C THR A 135 -5.95 -7.93 18.64
N LEU A 136 -6.63 -9.06 18.72
CA LEU A 136 -7.19 -9.76 17.56
C LEU A 136 -8.28 -8.91 16.89
N VAL A 137 -8.17 -8.68 15.60
CA VAL A 137 -9.19 -7.95 14.83
C VAL A 137 -10.20 -8.92 14.26
N GLY A 138 -11.48 -8.75 14.65
CA GLY A 138 -12.56 -9.62 14.23
C GLY A 138 -12.46 -11.02 14.83
N THR A 139 -12.55 -12.06 14.01
CA THR A 139 -12.52 -13.47 14.44
C THR A 139 -11.24 -14.17 14.02
N GLU A 140 -10.79 -15.13 14.83
CA GLU A 140 -9.68 -16.01 14.45
C GLU A 140 -9.98 -16.71 13.11
N GLY A 141 -8.98 -16.76 12.23
CA GLY A 141 -9.11 -17.34 10.89
C GLY A 141 -9.77 -16.43 9.85
N GLY A 142 -10.31 -15.26 10.24
CA GLY A 142 -10.99 -14.30 9.36
C GLY A 142 -10.08 -13.39 8.55
N GLY A 143 -8.76 -13.45 8.74
CA GLY A 143 -7.78 -12.50 8.22
C GLY A 143 -7.75 -12.38 6.70
N TRP A 144 -8.01 -13.45 5.94
CA TRP A 144 -8.01 -13.36 4.47
C TRP A 144 -9.14 -12.47 3.93
N GLY A 145 -10.33 -12.59 4.50
CA GLY A 145 -11.47 -11.71 4.14
C GLY A 145 -11.20 -10.25 4.50
N GLN A 146 -10.52 -10.01 5.61
CA GLN A 146 -10.08 -8.67 6.04
C GLN A 146 -9.09 -8.08 5.05
N VAL A 147 -8.00 -8.80 4.73
CA VAL A 147 -6.97 -8.38 3.75
C VAL A 147 -7.57 -8.03 2.39
N THR A 148 -8.45 -8.88 1.86
CA THR A 148 -9.08 -8.61 0.54
C THR A 148 -9.97 -7.37 0.56
N THR A 149 -10.63 -7.10 1.68
CA THR A 149 -11.40 -5.85 1.89
C THR A 149 -10.48 -4.63 1.92
N GLU A 150 -9.42 -4.66 2.72
CA GLU A 150 -8.45 -3.56 2.84
C GLU A 150 -7.80 -3.21 1.50
N LEU A 151 -7.40 -4.22 0.74
CA LEU A 151 -6.76 -4.03 -0.56
C LEU A 151 -7.67 -3.32 -1.58
N ALA A 152 -8.99 -3.44 -1.47
CA ALA A 152 -9.92 -2.70 -2.33
C ALA A 152 -9.82 -1.19 -2.11
N TYR A 153 -9.74 -0.74 -0.85
CA TYR A 153 -9.51 0.67 -0.50
C TYR A 153 -8.13 1.15 -0.92
N GLU A 154 -7.12 0.33 -0.68
CA GLU A 154 -5.72 0.66 -0.94
C GLU A 154 -5.42 0.80 -2.44
N ARG A 155 -5.96 -0.08 -3.29
CA ARG A 155 -5.70 -0.11 -4.74
C ARG A 155 -6.32 1.04 -5.51
N SER A 156 -7.37 1.66 -5.00
CA SER A 156 -8.09 2.74 -5.67
C SER A 156 -7.72 4.14 -5.18
N GLY A 157 -6.86 4.24 -4.17
CA GLY A 157 -6.49 5.50 -3.56
C GLY A 157 -5.69 6.42 -4.48
N PRO A 158 -5.72 7.76 -4.24
CA PRO A 158 -5.03 8.74 -5.08
C PRO A 158 -3.51 8.56 -5.14
N GLU A 159 -2.88 7.92 -4.16
CA GLU A 159 -1.46 7.58 -4.21
C GLU A 159 -1.10 6.56 -5.30
N ARG A 160 -2.09 6.03 -6.01
CA ARG A 160 -1.86 5.13 -7.15
C ARG A 160 -1.68 5.85 -8.47
N TYR A 161 -1.86 7.18 -8.50
CA TYR A 161 -1.66 8.02 -9.68
C TYR A 161 -1.15 9.43 -9.35
N LEU A 162 -1.00 9.79 -8.07
CA LEU A 162 -0.49 11.09 -7.64
C LEU A 162 0.90 11.04 -6.99
N SER A 163 1.55 9.88 -6.87
CA SER A 163 2.90 9.82 -6.29
C SER A 163 3.94 10.53 -7.17
N SER A 164 3.72 10.61 -8.47
CA SER A 164 4.56 11.36 -9.42
C SER A 164 4.01 12.75 -9.78
N TYR A 165 2.93 13.21 -9.11
CA TYR A 165 2.25 14.47 -9.42
C TYR A 165 3.18 15.68 -9.36
N GLN A 166 4.10 15.71 -8.41
CA GLN A 166 5.03 16.80 -8.26
C GLN A 166 5.90 16.99 -9.53
N LEU A 167 6.28 15.91 -10.22
CA LEU A 167 7.01 16.01 -11.47
C LEU A 167 6.16 16.65 -12.58
N LEU A 168 4.88 16.32 -12.68
CA LEU A 168 3.99 17.00 -13.63
C LEU A 168 3.85 18.49 -13.31
N PHE A 169 3.76 18.84 -12.03
CA PHE A 169 3.69 20.24 -11.61
C PHE A 169 4.97 21.02 -11.96
N GLU A 170 6.16 20.47 -11.66
CA GLU A 170 7.43 21.09 -12.00
C GLU A 170 7.66 21.09 -13.53
N LEU A 171 7.18 20.09 -14.26
CA LEU A 171 7.21 20.08 -15.73
C LEU A 171 6.43 21.29 -16.30
N VAL A 172 5.23 21.55 -15.81
CA VAL A 172 4.44 22.70 -16.25
C VAL A 172 5.11 24.02 -15.87
N ARG A 173 5.74 24.12 -14.70
CA ARG A 173 6.48 25.32 -14.28
C ARG A 173 7.76 25.58 -15.06
N ALA A 174 8.38 24.52 -15.60
CA ALA A 174 9.60 24.63 -16.39
C ALA A 174 9.35 25.06 -17.84
N LEU A 175 8.09 25.21 -18.26
CA LEU A 175 7.73 25.69 -19.58
C LEU A 175 7.72 27.22 -19.61
N ASP A 176 8.05 27.78 -20.77
CA ASP A 176 7.96 29.21 -21.07
C ASP A 176 6.76 29.52 -21.99
N GLU A 177 6.60 30.82 -22.32
CA GLU A 177 5.51 31.28 -23.17
C GLU A 177 5.64 30.78 -24.64
N ASP A 178 6.85 30.41 -25.05
CA ASP A 178 7.15 29.93 -26.41
C ASP A 178 7.07 28.39 -26.52
N THR A 179 6.42 27.73 -25.56
CA THR A 179 6.25 26.27 -25.55
C THR A 179 5.62 25.77 -26.86
N SER A 180 6.26 24.79 -27.51
CA SER A 180 5.78 24.21 -28.74
C SER A 180 4.39 23.59 -28.63
N ALA A 181 3.60 23.61 -29.70
CA ALA A 181 2.28 22.95 -29.71
C ALA A 181 2.36 21.45 -29.40
N MET A 182 3.45 20.78 -29.80
CA MET A 182 3.71 19.38 -29.52
C MET A 182 3.95 19.14 -28.02
N THR A 183 4.71 20.01 -27.36
CA THR A 183 4.94 19.94 -25.90
C THR A 183 3.63 20.19 -25.13
N ALA A 184 2.86 21.21 -25.54
CA ALA A 184 1.57 21.51 -24.95
C ALA A 184 0.58 20.34 -25.09
N GLU A 185 0.52 19.69 -26.26
CA GLU A 185 -0.27 18.48 -26.47
C GLU A 185 0.18 17.34 -25.56
N GLY A 186 1.49 17.10 -25.43
CA GLY A 186 2.04 16.06 -24.57
C GLY A 186 1.63 16.24 -23.11
N ILE A 187 1.69 17.46 -22.59
CA ILE A 187 1.22 17.81 -21.24
C ILE A 187 -0.30 17.63 -21.12
N GLY A 188 -1.05 18.10 -22.11
CA GLY A 188 -2.50 17.90 -22.15
C GLY A 188 -2.90 16.43 -22.04
N ARG A 189 -2.18 15.52 -22.70
CA ARG A 189 -2.36 14.07 -22.58
C ARG A 189 -2.07 13.55 -21.16
N LEU A 190 -1.00 14.03 -20.51
CA LEU A 190 -0.68 13.66 -19.14
C LEU A 190 -1.78 14.10 -18.15
N VAL A 191 -2.26 15.33 -18.29
CA VAL A 191 -3.34 15.90 -17.47
C VAL A 191 -4.66 15.13 -17.68
N ALA A 192 -5.01 14.84 -18.94
CA ALA A 192 -6.21 14.08 -19.28
C ALA A 192 -6.18 12.67 -18.68
N HIS A 193 -5.02 11.99 -18.76
CA HIS A 193 -4.84 10.67 -18.18
C HIS A 193 -5.01 10.68 -16.65
N MET A 194 -4.35 11.62 -15.97
CA MET A 194 -4.49 11.81 -14.52
C MET A 194 -5.93 12.12 -14.12
N SER A 195 -6.62 13.00 -14.87
CA SER A 195 -8.03 13.36 -14.62
C SER A 195 -8.96 12.15 -14.78
N THR A 196 -8.71 11.30 -15.78
CA THR A 196 -9.46 10.04 -15.97
C THR A 196 -9.29 9.12 -14.78
N MET A 197 -8.06 8.90 -14.32
CA MET A 197 -7.81 8.04 -13.15
C MET A 197 -8.45 8.61 -11.88
N ARG A 198 -8.45 9.93 -11.72
CA ARG A 198 -9.16 10.60 -10.62
C ARG A 198 -10.65 10.28 -10.64
N GLN A 199 -11.31 10.37 -11.80
CA GLN A 199 -12.73 10.03 -11.94
C GLN A 199 -12.99 8.54 -11.64
N MET A 200 -12.14 7.64 -12.13
CA MET A 200 -12.23 6.22 -11.80
C MET A 200 -12.08 5.97 -10.29
N SER A 201 -11.15 6.62 -9.63
CA SER A 201 -10.93 6.52 -8.18
C SER A 201 -12.16 7.01 -7.39
N ILE A 202 -12.77 8.13 -7.78
CA ILE A 202 -14.01 8.67 -7.17
C ILE A 202 -15.17 7.67 -7.37
N SER A 203 -15.33 7.12 -8.57
CA SER A 203 -16.36 6.11 -8.84
C SER A 203 -16.22 4.89 -7.94
N ILE A 204 -14.99 4.44 -7.71
CA ILE A 204 -14.72 3.31 -6.80
C ILE A 204 -15.07 3.67 -5.35
N ALA A 205 -14.76 4.89 -4.90
CA ALA A 205 -15.16 5.35 -3.57
C ALA A 205 -16.69 5.30 -3.40
N THR A 206 -17.45 5.70 -4.44
CA THR A 206 -18.91 5.58 -4.44
C THR A 206 -19.37 4.12 -4.39
N MET A 207 -18.74 3.22 -5.16
CA MET A 207 -19.06 1.78 -5.09
C MET A 207 -18.84 1.22 -3.68
N LEU A 208 -17.72 1.57 -3.04
CA LEU A 208 -17.41 1.15 -1.66
C LEU A 208 -18.46 1.67 -0.65
N GLN A 209 -18.92 2.93 -0.81
CA GLN A 209 -19.97 3.52 0.04
C GLN A 209 -21.32 2.80 -0.10
N THR A 210 -21.63 2.29 -1.29
CA THR A 210 -22.86 1.53 -1.55
C THR A 210 -22.74 0.02 -1.25
N GLY A 211 -21.61 -0.41 -0.69
CA GLY A 211 -21.36 -1.82 -0.33
C GLY A 211 -20.98 -2.73 -1.51
N VAL A 212 -20.76 -2.18 -2.69
CA VAL A 212 -20.32 -2.94 -3.87
C VAL A 212 -18.82 -3.20 -3.78
N ALA A 213 -18.39 -4.45 -3.96
CA ALA A 213 -16.98 -4.84 -3.99
C ALA A 213 -16.34 -4.49 -5.35
N PRO A 214 -15.47 -3.46 -5.44
CA PRO A 214 -14.97 -2.94 -6.72
C PRO A 214 -13.66 -3.61 -7.17
N ASN A 215 -13.49 -4.91 -6.97
CA ASN A 215 -12.21 -5.61 -7.15
C ASN A 215 -11.60 -5.41 -8.55
N LEU A 216 -12.39 -5.51 -9.61
CA LEU A 216 -11.95 -5.29 -11.00
C LEU A 216 -11.59 -3.82 -11.22
N ALA A 217 -12.47 -2.91 -10.85
CA ALA A 217 -12.27 -1.47 -11.06
C ALA A 217 -11.04 -0.95 -10.27
N ALA A 218 -10.86 -1.39 -9.02
CA ALA A 218 -9.70 -1.05 -8.21
C ALA A 218 -8.38 -1.58 -8.79
N ALA A 219 -8.39 -2.80 -9.35
CA ALA A 219 -7.23 -3.35 -10.04
C ALA A 219 -6.88 -2.56 -11.31
N LEU A 220 -7.88 -2.09 -12.07
CA LEU A 220 -7.69 -1.23 -13.24
C LEU A 220 -7.06 0.12 -12.87
N VAL A 221 -7.57 0.80 -11.84
CA VAL A 221 -6.98 2.08 -11.38
C VAL A 221 -5.52 1.89 -11.00
N LYS A 222 -5.22 0.82 -10.25
CA LYS A 222 -3.84 0.55 -9.85
C LYS A 222 -2.93 0.23 -11.04
N GLU A 223 -3.36 -0.61 -11.97
CA GLU A 223 -2.54 -0.99 -13.14
C GLU A 223 -2.25 0.21 -14.04
N LEU A 224 -3.28 1.00 -14.35
CA LEU A 224 -3.16 2.20 -15.20
C LEU A 224 -2.37 3.32 -14.49
N GLY A 225 -2.64 3.53 -13.19
CA GLY A 225 -1.95 4.54 -12.39
C GLY A 225 -0.46 4.27 -12.27
N VAL A 226 -0.08 3.03 -11.98
CA VAL A 226 1.34 2.64 -11.91
C VAL A 226 2.04 2.82 -13.27
N ALA A 227 1.38 2.44 -14.37
CA ALA A 227 1.93 2.64 -15.71
C ALA A 227 2.18 4.14 -15.98
N TYR A 228 1.20 4.98 -15.65
CA TYR A 228 1.30 6.43 -15.76
C TYR A 228 2.44 7.00 -14.91
N GLU A 229 2.54 6.63 -13.64
CA GLU A 229 3.55 7.12 -12.72
C GLU A 229 4.97 6.71 -13.13
N GLN A 230 5.14 5.47 -13.61
CA GLN A 230 6.45 4.97 -14.06
C GLN A 230 6.89 5.55 -15.40
N ASP A 231 5.96 5.96 -16.27
CA ASP A 231 6.26 6.59 -17.55
C ASP A 231 6.50 8.11 -17.43
N MET A 232 6.07 8.74 -16.34
CA MET A 232 6.16 10.18 -16.13
C MET A 232 7.59 10.75 -16.32
N PRO A 233 8.67 10.16 -15.77
CA PRO A 233 10.03 10.66 -15.99
C PRO A 233 10.46 10.58 -17.46
N ASN A 234 10.07 9.52 -18.18
CA ASN A 234 10.37 9.38 -19.61
C ASN A 234 9.65 10.46 -20.41
N LYS A 235 8.37 10.69 -20.12
CA LYS A 235 7.59 11.77 -20.77
C LYS A 235 8.14 13.16 -20.46
N ALA A 236 8.57 13.39 -19.22
CA ALA A 236 9.20 14.65 -18.85
C ALA A 236 10.52 14.86 -19.64
N HIS A 237 11.32 13.81 -19.80
CA HIS A 237 12.52 13.84 -20.65
C HIS A 237 12.17 14.14 -22.12
N ASP A 238 11.22 13.39 -22.71
CA ASP A 238 10.82 13.54 -24.12
C ASP A 238 10.33 14.98 -24.44
N LEU A 239 9.60 15.59 -23.50
CA LEU A 239 8.99 16.91 -23.68
C LEU A 239 9.96 18.08 -23.45
N THR A 240 11.01 17.88 -22.65
CA THR A 240 11.94 18.96 -22.27
C THR A 240 13.35 18.77 -22.81
N GLY A 241 13.71 17.56 -23.24
CA GLY A 241 15.10 17.17 -23.53
C GLY A 241 16.02 17.12 -22.31
N ARG A 242 15.49 17.37 -21.09
CA ARG A 242 16.28 17.38 -19.84
C ARG A 242 16.40 15.98 -19.29
N SER A 243 17.56 15.68 -18.72
CA SER A 243 17.83 14.40 -18.03
C SER A 243 17.76 14.56 -16.51
N PRO A 244 17.45 13.49 -15.75
CA PRO A 244 17.49 13.54 -14.30
C PRO A 244 18.86 14.02 -13.79
N LEU A 245 18.89 15.07 -12.99
CA LEU A 245 20.13 15.65 -12.44
C LEU A 245 19.99 15.88 -10.94
N VAL A 246 20.79 15.17 -10.17
CA VAL A 246 20.87 15.39 -8.71
C VAL A 246 21.61 16.71 -8.46
N GLY A 247 20.97 17.64 -7.74
CA GLY A 247 21.55 18.95 -7.42
C GLY A 247 21.28 20.04 -8.45
N GLY A 248 20.46 19.79 -9.47
CA GLY A 248 19.94 20.80 -10.41
C GLY A 248 18.84 21.69 -9.77
N ASP A 249 18.03 22.33 -10.62
CA ASP A 249 16.86 23.10 -10.18
C ASP A 249 15.74 22.21 -9.61
N GLY A 250 14.60 22.80 -9.23
CA GLY A 250 13.47 22.06 -8.66
C GLY A 250 12.94 20.94 -9.58
N PHE A 251 12.85 21.20 -10.90
CA PHE A 251 12.46 20.21 -11.88
C PHE A 251 13.44 19.03 -11.94
N ASP A 252 14.75 19.30 -12.03
CA ASP A 252 15.79 18.27 -12.12
C ASP A 252 15.82 17.38 -10.89
N GLN A 253 15.72 17.97 -9.69
CA GLN A 253 15.70 17.25 -8.42
C GLN A 253 14.49 16.33 -8.33
N VAL A 254 13.29 16.83 -8.64
CA VAL A 254 12.05 16.04 -8.61
C VAL A 254 12.10 14.94 -9.69
N MET A 255 12.60 15.24 -10.88
CA MET A 255 12.77 14.24 -11.94
C MET A 255 13.72 13.13 -11.52
N ALA A 256 14.87 13.46 -10.91
CA ALA A 256 15.83 12.48 -10.41
C ALA A 256 15.20 11.60 -9.31
N TYR A 257 14.53 12.22 -8.34
CA TYR A 257 13.84 11.49 -7.28
C TYR A 257 12.77 10.53 -7.83
N ILE A 258 11.85 11.01 -8.67
CA ILE A 258 10.78 10.19 -9.23
C ILE A 258 11.33 9.07 -10.13
N THR A 259 12.39 9.31 -10.88
CA THR A 259 13.05 8.28 -11.70
C THR A 259 13.50 7.09 -10.85
N MET A 260 14.03 7.33 -9.64
CA MET A 260 14.44 6.29 -8.71
C MET A 260 13.25 5.69 -7.96
N ALA A 261 12.37 6.53 -7.42
CA ALA A 261 11.28 6.09 -6.55
C ALA A 261 10.19 5.31 -7.30
N ALA A 262 9.84 5.73 -8.52
CA ALA A 262 8.73 5.16 -9.30
C ALA A 262 8.93 3.67 -9.62
N ARG A 263 10.17 3.17 -9.61
CA ARG A 263 10.44 1.73 -9.82
C ARG A 263 9.76 0.85 -8.79
N SER A 264 9.63 1.32 -7.54
CA SER A 264 8.95 0.58 -6.47
C SER A 264 7.42 0.63 -6.55
N PHE A 265 6.83 1.56 -7.29
CA PHE A 265 5.38 1.78 -7.31
C PHE A 265 4.59 0.58 -7.86
N SER A 266 5.17 -0.21 -8.76
CA SER A 266 4.56 -1.42 -9.30
C SER A 266 4.46 -2.58 -8.29
N LEU A 267 5.20 -2.53 -7.19
CA LEU A 267 5.28 -3.62 -6.22
C LEU A 267 4.25 -3.51 -5.09
N ARG A 268 3.89 -2.29 -4.69
CA ARG A 268 2.97 -2.02 -3.57
C ARG A 268 1.52 -2.37 -3.91
N GLY A 269 0.76 -2.92 -2.96
CA GLY A 269 -0.67 -3.27 -3.13
C GLY A 269 -0.94 -4.43 -4.10
N GLY A 270 0.05 -5.27 -4.33
CA GLY A 270 0.10 -6.33 -5.34
C GLY A 270 0.82 -5.90 -6.60
N THR A 271 1.62 -6.80 -7.19
CA THR A 271 2.37 -6.51 -8.42
C THR A 271 1.45 -6.32 -9.64
N ARG A 272 2.00 -5.80 -10.74
CA ARG A 272 1.24 -5.65 -11.99
C ARG A 272 0.72 -6.99 -12.52
N GLU A 273 1.49 -8.07 -12.35
CA GLU A 273 1.08 -9.43 -12.74
C GLU A 273 -0.14 -9.90 -11.96
N ILE A 274 -0.17 -9.63 -10.65
CA ILE A 274 -1.35 -9.91 -9.81
C ILE A 274 -2.55 -9.07 -10.25
N MET A 275 -2.36 -7.78 -10.54
CA MET A 275 -3.45 -6.92 -11.04
C MET A 275 -4.00 -7.41 -12.37
N ARG A 276 -3.14 -7.75 -13.32
CA ARG A 276 -3.54 -8.32 -14.62
C ARG A 276 -4.28 -9.64 -14.47
N GLY A 277 -3.87 -10.49 -13.52
CA GLY A 277 -4.59 -11.71 -13.17
C GLY A 277 -6.00 -11.47 -12.64
N ILE A 278 -6.18 -10.43 -11.80
CA ILE A 278 -7.50 -10.01 -11.29
C ILE A 278 -8.35 -9.44 -12.41
N ILE A 279 -7.78 -8.58 -13.25
CA ILE A 279 -8.45 -7.97 -14.41
C ILE A 279 -8.91 -9.06 -15.38
N ALA A 280 -8.04 -10.00 -15.76
CA ALA A 280 -8.36 -11.09 -16.68
C ALA A 280 -9.53 -11.94 -16.17
N ARG A 281 -9.54 -12.31 -14.89
CA ARG A 281 -10.67 -13.05 -14.27
C ARG A 281 -11.95 -12.21 -14.26
N GLY A 282 -11.86 -10.94 -13.91
CA GLY A 282 -13.02 -10.04 -13.87
C GLY A 282 -13.64 -9.78 -15.24
N LEU A 283 -12.87 -9.94 -16.32
CA LEU A 283 -13.32 -9.84 -17.71
C LEU A 283 -13.72 -11.19 -18.31
N GLY A 284 -13.69 -12.29 -17.54
CA GLY A 284 -14.05 -13.63 -18.03
C GLY A 284 -13.01 -14.25 -18.96
N LEU A 285 -11.75 -13.79 -18.94
CA LEU A 285 -10.67 -14.30 -19.80
C LEU A 285 -9.94 -15.51 -19.18
N ARG A 286 -10.31 -15.90 -17.94
CA ARG A 286 -9.75 -17.04 -17.17
C ARG A 286 -10.83 -17.69 -16.33
#